data_09e14fa262db93caff6b87452f583e4d
#
_entry.id   09e14fa262db93caff6b87452f583e4d
#
_cell.length_a   1.000
_cell.length_b   1.000
_cell.length_c   1.000
_cell.angle_alpha   90.00
_cell.angle_beta   90.00
_cell.angle_gamma   90.00
#
_symmetry.space_group_name_H-M   'P 1'
#
loop_
_entity.id
_entity.type
_entity.pdbx_description
1 polymer ?
#
loop_
_entity_poly.entity_id
_entity_poly.type
_entity_poly.pdbx_seq_one_letter_code
_entity_poly.pdbx_strand_id
1 'polypeptide(L)'
;MNFLNSIYPTKESQPSYICIDKACTVLKFIVNNGAYADWFDTTCLVVDSYHYTNHKATDNICHTWCNPTPSDGSAPNLVIPTTDKSGNPCFKCAFNTQACEQLNSWLGGYESILKCMIPGNFNWFLHAMLYYHTKHVLRKQTLKKQKEEKGIQDDISDNDGQDEDSEKEVDDLNSVD
;
A
#
# COMPACT_ATOMS: atom_id res chain seq x y z
N MET A 1 -14.54 12.15 1.87
CA MET A 1 -15.66 11.19 2.02
C MET A 1 -16.50 11.05 0.77
N ASN A 2 -16.86 12.11 0.03
CA ASN A 2 -17.64 11.98 -1.22
C ASN A 2 -17.06 10.97 -2.22
N PHE A 3 -15.73 10.95 -2.36
CA PHE A 3 -15.03 9.97 -3.20
C PHE A 3 -15.27 8.53 -2.72
N LEU A 4 -15.16 8.27 -1.42
CA LEU A 4 -15.42 6.93 -0.86
C LEU A 4 -16.87 6.50 -1.07
N ASN A 5 -17.84 7.41 -0.88
CA ASN A 5 -19.24 7.13 -1.13
C ASN A 5 -19.54 6.84 -2.62
N SER A 6 -18.76 7.42 -3.55
CA SER A 6 -18.93 7.12 -4.97
C SER A 6 -18.42 5.73 -5.35
N ILE A 7 -17.40 5.23 -4.64
CA ILE A 7 -16.85 3.88 -4.86
C ILE A 7 -17.67 2.82 -4.12
N TYR A 8 -18.10 3.14 -2.90
CA TYR A 8 -18.83 2.25 -2.00
C TYR A 8 -20.19 2.86 -1.67
N PRO A 9 -21.17 2.80 -2.60
CA PRO A 9 -22.44 3.52 -2.47
C PRO A 9 -23.40 2.90 -1.46
N THR A 10 -23.18 1.66 -1.05
CA THR A 10 -24.04 0.96 -0.10
C THR A 10 -23.23 0.42 1.07
N LYS A 11 -23.87 0.21 2.21
CA LYS A 11 -23.25 -0.32 3.43
C LYS A 11 -22.61 -1.70 3.20
N GLU A 12 -23.24 -2.53 2.39
CA GLU A 12 -22.77 -3.87 2.04
C GLU A 12 -21.52 -3.85 1.12
N SER A 13 -21.34 -2.76 0.37
CA SER A 13 -20.17 -2.57 -0.49
C SER A 13 -18.96 -2.02 0.27
N GLN A 14 -19.14 -1.49 1.48
CA GLN A 14 -18.09 -0.89 2.27
C GLN A 14 -17.11 -1.97 2.77
N PRO A 15 -15.79 -1.74 2.63
CA PRO A 15 -14.77 -2.69 3.11
C PRO A 15 -14.65 -2.62 4.64
N SER A 16 -14.21 -3.70 5.27
CA SER A 16 -13.94 -3.72 6.72
C SER A 16 -12.78 -2.79 7.11
N TYR A 17 -11.82 -2.57 6.22
CA TYR A 17 -10.66 -1.71 6.46
C TYR A 17 -10.35 -0.82 5.26
N ILE A 18 -10.03 0.44 5.52
CA ILE A 18 -9.44 1.36 4.54
C ILE A 18 -8.12 1.90 5.09
N CYS A 19 -7.05 1.69 4.34
CA CYS A 19 -5.72 2.18 4.69
C CYS A 19 -5.47 3.52 4.02
N ILE A 20 -5.17 4.57 4.81
CA ILE A 20 -4.92 5.94 4.35
C ILE A 20 -3.78 6.55 5.17
N ASP A 21 -2.81 7.22 4.55
CA ASP A 21 -1.67 7.87 5.22
C ASP A 21 -2.07 8.72 6.42
N LYS A 22 -3.19 9.44 6.30
CA LYS A 22 -3.73 10.35 7.32
C LYS A 22 -5.10 9.90 7.82
N ALA A 23 -5.28 8.59 8.03
CA ALA A 23 -6.55 8.03 8.52
C ALA A 23 -7.06 8.72 9.79
N CYS A 24 -6.17 9.08 10.72
CA CYS A 24 -6.53 9.82 11.94
C CYS A 24 -7.16 11.20 11.64
N THR A 25 -6.73 11.89 10.59
CA THR A 25 -7.32 13.16 10.16
C THR A 25 -8.71 12.96 9.57
N VAL A 26 -8.87 11.92 8.74
CA VAL A 26 -10.16 11.54 8.17
C VAL A 26 -11.13 11.13 9.27
N LEU A 27 -10.67 10.34 10.24
CA LEU A 27 -11.45 9.94 11.40
C LEU A 27 -11.96 11.15 12.20
N LYS A 28 -11.07 12.09 12.54
CA LYS A 28 -11.44 13.36 13.22
C LYS A 28 -12.49 14.14 12.43
N PHE A 29 -12.35 14.19 11.10
CA PHE A 29 -13.33 14.85 10.24
C PHE A 29 -14.71 14.18 10.32
N ILE A 30 -14.77 12.85 10.24
CA ILE A 30 -16.02 12.08 10.31
C ILE A 30 -16.72 12.31 11.66
N VAL A 31 -15.97 12.18 12.76
CA VAL A 31 -16.50 12.38 14.12
C VAL A 31 -17.07 13.78 14.29
N ASN A 32 -16.36 14.80 13.81
CA ASN A 32 -16.79 16.18 13.97
C ASN A 32 -18.01 16.55 13.10
N ASN A 33 -18.18 15.93 11.96
CA ASN A 33 -19.26 16.27 11.04
C ASN A 33 -20.53 15.44 11.24
N GLY A 34 -20.44 14.25 11.84
CA GLY A 34 -21.58 13.34 12.06
C GLY A 34 -22.26 12.81 10.78
N ALA A 35 -22.03 13.46 9.62
CA ALA A 35 -22.68 13.15 8.35
C ALA A 35 -22.25 11.80 7.72
N TYR A 36 -21.20 11.21 8.25
CA TYR A 36 -20.62 9.96 7.74
C TYR A 36 -20.48 8.90 8.84
N ALA A 37 -21.32 9.01 9.87
CA ALA A 37 -21.29 8.10 11.02
C ALA A 37 -21.50 6.63 10.63
N ASP A 38 -22.27 6.38 9.58
CA ASP A 38 -22.55 5.03 9.05
C ASP A 38 -21.28 4.25 8.67
N TRP A 39 -20.19 4.97 8.35
CA TRP A 39 -18.92 4.33 8.05
C TRP A 39 -18.28 3.64 9.25
N PHE A 40 -18.53 4.11 10.46
CA PHE A 40 -18.00 3.50 11.68
C PHE A 40 -18.59 2.14 12.00
N ASP A 41 -19.79 1.84 11.50
CA ASP A 41 -20.45 0.56 11.73
C ASP A 41 -19.81 -0.58 10.92
N THR A 42 -19.12 -0.23 9.81
CA THR A 42 -18.66 -1.21 8.81
C THR A 42 -17.16 -1.14 8.55
N THR A 43 -16.55 0.04 8.69
CA THR A 43 -15.19 0.31 8.19
C THR A 43 -14.29 0.88 9.27
N CYS A 44 -13.18 0.22 9.52
CA CYS A 44 -12.08 0.74 10.31
C CYS A 44 -11.11 1.51 9.39
N LEU A 45 -10.78 2.75 9.77
CA LEU A 45 -9.77 3.57 9.11
C LEU A 45 -8.42 3.33 9.77
N VAL A 46 -7.45 2.82 9.03
CA VAL A 46 -6.10 2.55 9.53
C VAL A 46 -5.05 3.36 8.77
N VAL A 47 -4.00 3.78 9.46
CA VAL A 47 -2.82 4.38 8.82
C VAL A 47 -2.00 3.26 8.19
N ASP A 48 -1.37 3.49 7.03
CA ASP A 48 -0.42 2.52 6.52
C ASP A 48 0.80 2.38 7.44
N SER A 49 1.45 1.23 7.42
CA SER A 49 2.54 0.92 8.35
C SER A 49 3.78 1.78 8.15
N TYR A 50 4.01 2.31 6.95
CA TYR A 50 5.15 3.19 6.66
C TYR A 50 4.94 4.58 7.29
N HIS A 51 3.77 5.19 7.09
CA HIS A 51 3.46 6.51 7.65
C HIS A 51 3.18 6.47 9.15
N TYR A 52 2.68 5.33 9.68
CA TYR A 52 2.38 5.19 11.10
C TYR A 52 3.59 5.43 12.00
N THR A 53 4.79 5.02 11.59
CA THR A 53 6.04 5.25 12.34
C THR A 53 6.39 6.73 12.50
N ASN A 54 5.88 7.59 11.61
CA ASN A 54 6.11 9.03 11.63
C ASN A 54 5.06 9.80 12.44
N HIS A 55 4.03 9.12 12.95
CA HIS A 55 3.01 9.75 13.79
C HIS A 55 3.55 9.99 15.19
N LYS A 56 3.20 11.15 15.77
CA LYS A 56 3.64 11.51 17.12
C LYS A 56 3.04 10.53 18.15
N ALA A 57 3.86 10.07 19.09
CA ALA A 57 3.40 9.21 20.18
C ALA A 57 2.26 9.82 21.02
N THR A 58 2.10 11.16 20.98
CA THR A 58 1.02 11.90 21.66
C THR A 58 -0.29 11.92 20.89
N ASP A 59 -0.34 11.42 19.64
CA ASP A 59 -1.61 11.36 18.90
C ASP A 59 -2.42 10.11 19.31
N ASN A 60 -3.09 10.22 20.45
CA ASN A 60 -3.90 9.15 21.03
C ASN A 60 -4.95 8.62 20.04
N ILE A 61 -5.53 9.47 19.19
CA ILE A 61 -6.53 9.02 18.21
C ILE A 61 -5.89 8.10 17.19
N CYS A 62 -4.70 8.45 16.71
CA CYS A 62 -3.99 7.60 15.77
C CYS A 62 -3.62 6.25 16.40
N HIS A 63 -3.06 6.27 17.61
CA HIS A 63 -2.61 5.05 18.29
C HIS A 63 -3.76 4.13 18.70
N THR A 64 -4.90 4.70 19.11
CA THR A 64 -6.04 3.91 19.61
C THR A 64 -6.91 3.39 18.46
N TRP A 65 -7.17 4.23 17.44
CA TRP A 65 -8.21 3.95 16.46
C TRP A 65 -7.70 3.69 15.04
N CYS A 66 -6.48 4.10 14.72
CA CYS A 66 -5.93 4.00 13.36
C CYS A 66 -4.65 3.15 13.30
N ASN A 67 -4.36 2.38 14.34
CA ASN A 67 -3.18 1.52 14.40
C ASN A 67 -3.27 0.41 13.34
N PRO A 68 -2.30 0.28 12.42
CA PRO A 68 -2.31 -0.77 11.40
C PRO A 68 -1.95 -2.16 11.95
N THR A 69 -1.38 -2.24 13.16
CA THR A 69 -0.91 -3.50 13.75
C THR A 69 -1.26 -3.61 15.24
N PRO A 70 -2.55 -3.51 15.62
CA PRO A 70 -2.92 -3.67 17.03
C PRO A 70 -2.65 -5.11 17.47
N SER A 71 -1.97 -5.26 18.60
CA SER A 71 -1.62 -6.56 19.19
C SER A 71 -2.63 -7.04 20.25
N ASP A 72 -3.68 -6.28 20.49
CA ASP A 72 -4.71 -6.50 21.50
C ASP A 72 -5.90 -7.34 21.03
N GLY A 73 -5.88 -7.79 19.76
CA GLY A 73 -6.97 -8.56 19.14
C GLY A 73 -8.16 -7.71 18.67
N SER A 74 -8.09 -6.38 18.74
CA SER A 74 -9.18 -5.48 18.33
C SER A 74 -9.43 -5.50 16.80
N ALA A 75 -8.47 -5.97 16.00
CA ALA A 75 -8.57 -6.05 14.55
C ALA A 75 -8.22 -7.45 14.00
N PRO A 76 -9.09 -8.46 14.22
CA PRO A 76 -8.77 -9.88 13.95
C PRO A 76 -8.52 -10.19 12.48
N ASN A 77 -9.08 -9.42 11.55
CA ASN A 77 -8.89 -9.60 10.09
C ASN A 77 -7.79 -8.70 9.52
N LEU A 78 -7.22 -7.81 10.32
CA LEU A 78 -6.09 -6.96 9.96
C LEU A 78 -4.77 -7.58 10.37
N VAL A 79 -4.75 -8.22 11.55
CA VAL A 79 -3.56 -8.82 12.15
C VAL A 79 -3.86 -10.28 12.47
N ILE A 80 -3.04 -11.16 11.94
CA ILE A 80 -3.19 -12.62 12.08
C ILE A 80 -2.08 -13.13 13.00
N PRO A 81 -2.40 -13.86 14.07
CA PRO A 81 -1.40 -14.56 14.87
C PRO A 81 -0.74 -15.66 14.03
N THR A 82 0.57 -15.75 14.10
CA THR A 82 1.38 -16.73 13.37
C THR A 82 2.60 -17.10 14.21
N THR A 83 3.46 -17.95 13.67
CA THR A 83 4.75 -18.26 14.27
C THR A 83 5.88 -17.85 13.33
N ASP A 84 6.96 -17.33 13.88
CA ASP A 84 8.17 -17.00 13.12
C ASP A 84 8.94 -18.27 12.69
N LYS A 85 10.02 -18.11 11.94
CA LYS A 85 10.88 -19.24 11.51
C LYS A 85 11.52 -20.01 12.67
N SER A 86 11.57 -19.43 13.86
CA SER A 86 12.11 -20.01 15.09
C SER A 86 11.04 -20.67 15.95
N GLY A 87 9.76 -20.65 15.50
CA GLY A 87 8.63 -21.20 16.25
C GLY A 87 8.04 -20.28 17.31
N ASN A 88 8.51 -19.02 17.42
CA ASN A 88 7.94 -18.08 18.37
C ASN A 88 6.64 -17.48 17.87
N PRO A 89 5.65 -17.23 18.73
CA PRO A 89 4.42 -16.55 18.34
C PRO A 89 4.71 -15.12 17.91
N CYS A 90 4.19 -14.73 16.78
CA CYS A 90 4.29 -13.39 16.24
C CYS A 90 2.98 -12.98 15.54
N PHE A 91 2.87 -11.69 15.19
CA PHE A 91 1.73 -11.15 14.46
C PHE A 91 2.15 -10.76 13.04
N LYS A 92 1.29 -11.05 12.07
CA LYS A 92 1.49 -10.70 10.68
C LYS A 92 0.29 -9.90 10.16
N CYS A 93 0.53 -8.84 9.40
CA CYS A 93 -0.55 -8.15 8.70
C CYS A 93 -1.22 -9.08 7.68
N ALA A 94 -2.55 -9.11 7.67
CA ALA A 94 -3.34 -9.93 6.76
C ALA A 94 -3.24 -9.48 5.30
N PHE A 95 -2.98 -8.19 5.08
CA PHE A 95 -2.82 -7.61 3.76
C PHE A 95 -1.70 -6.54 3.74
N ASN A 96 -1.26 -6.18 2.55
CA ASN A 96 -0.20 -5.20 2.36
C ASN A 96 -0.75 -3.77 2.51
N THR A 97 -0.50 -3.14 3.66
CA THR A 97 -0.90 -1.75 3.93
C THR A 97 -0.09 -0.72 3.13
N GLN A 98 1.06 -1.11 2.56
CA GLN A 98 1.95 -0.26 1.76
C GLN A 98 1.71 -0.41 0.25
N ALA A 99 0.64 -1.08 -0.18
CA ALA A 99 0.40 -1.33 -1.60
C ALA A 99 0.32 -0.04 -2.45
N CYS A 100 -0.25 1.04 -1.89
CA CYS A 100 -0.31 2.33 -2.56
C CYS A 100 1.06 2.98 -2.71
N GLU A 101 1.92 2.90 -1.68
CA GLU A 101 3.28 3.44 -1.73
C GLU A 101 4.14 2.68 -2.75
N GLN A 102 4.04 1.36 -2.78
CA GLN A 102 4.73 0.53 -3.77
C GLN A 102 4.26 0.87 -5.19
N LEU A 103 2.95 1.08 -5.38
CA LEU A 103 2.39 1.51 -6.66
C LEU A 103 2.89 2.90 -7.07
N ASN A 104 2.91 3.86 -6.14
CA ASN A 104 3.38 5.22 -6.37
C ASN A 104 4.88 5.22 -6.71
N SER A 105 5.69 4.45 -6.01
CA SER A 105 7.12 4.28 -6.31
C SER A 105 7.33 3.73 -7.72
N TRP A 106 6.60 2.68 -8.08
CA TRP A 106 6.66 2.13 -9.43
C TRP A 106 6.21 3.12 -10.51
N LEU A 107 5.13 3.87 -10.29
CA LEU A 107 4.67 4.92 -11.22
C LEU A 107 5.68 6.07 -11.34
N GLY A 108 6.43 6.36 -10.29
CA GLY A 108 7.46 7.40 -10.27
C GLY A 108 8.52 7.20 -11.36
N GLY A 109 8.88 5.96 -11.69
CA GLY A 109 9.78 5.65 -12.80
C GLY A 109 9.28 6.09 -14.18
N TYR A 110 7.99 6.38 -14.32
CA TYR A 110 7.38 6.84 -15.57
C TYR A 110 6.99 8.33 -15.54
N GLU A 111 7.37 9.06 -14.50
CA GLU A 111 6.94 10.43 -14.25
C GLU A 111 7.28 11.37 -15.43
N SER A 112 8.47 11.27 -16.01
CA SER A 112 8.91 12.07 -17.14
C SER A 112 8.02 11.89 -18.37
N ILE A 113 7.58 10.67 -18.63
CA ILE A 113 6.70 10.34 -19.77
C ILE A 113 5.27 10.83 -19.47
N LEU A 114 4.78 10.54 -18.26
CA LEU A 114 3.42 10.89 -17.86
C LEU A 114 3.18 12.40 -17.84
N LYS A 115 4.16 13.20 -17.39
CA LYS A 115 4.06 14.68 -17.36
C LYS A 115 3.94 15.32 -18.73
N CYS A 116 4.44 14.67 -19.78
CA CYS A 116 4.41 15.21 -21.14
C CYS A 116 3.14 14.81 -21.91
N MET A 117 2.25 13.99 -21.34
CA MET A 117 1.05 13.49 -22.04
C MET A 117 -0.10 14.47 -21.95
N ILE A 118 -0.86 14.58 -23.04
CA ILE A 118 -2.17 15.23 -23.02
C ILE A 118 -3.16 14.38 -22.20
N PRO A 119 -4.19 14.97 -21.57
CA PRO A 119 -5.07 14.27 -20.62
C PRO A 119 -5.69 12.98 -21.15
N GLY A 120 -6.12 12.94 -22.40
CA GLY A 120 -6.72 11.73 -23.01
C GLY A 120 -5.73 10.57 -23.12
N ASN A 121 -4.52 10.85 -23.58
CA ASN A 121 -3.46 9.85 -23.70
C ASN A 121 -2.97 9.43 -22.33
N PHE A 122 -2.86 10.36 -21.37
CA PHE A 122 -2.50 10.07 -19.99
C PHE A 122 -3.45 9.04 -19.36
N ASN A 123 -4.76 9.27 -19.45
CA ASN A 123 -5.74 8.37 -18.86
C ASN A 123 -5.66 6.97 -19.48
N TRP A 124 -5.61 6.89 -20.82
CA TRP A 124 -5.49 5.61 -21.51
C TRP A 124 -4.22 4.85 -21.13
N PHE A 125 -3.08 5.55 -21.16
CA PHE A 125 -1.79 4.97 -20.84
C PHE A 125 -1.72 4.50 -19.38
N LEU A 126 -2.19 5.33 -18.44
CA LEU A 126 -2.26 4.98 -17.03
C LEU A 126 -3.13 3.73 -16.80
N HIS A 127 -4.31 3.65 -17.42
CA HIS A 127 -5.15 2.45 -17.32
C HIS A 127 -4.45 1.20 -17.87
N ALA A 128 -3.79 1.30 -19.00
CA ALA A 128 -3.04 0.18 -19.57
C ALA A 128 -1.90 -0.26 -18.65
N MET A 129 -1.11 0.69 -18.14
CA MET A 129 -0.02 0.41 -17.21
C MET A 129 -0.51 -0.27 -15.93
N LEU A 130 -1.55 0.28 -15.29
CA LEU A 130 -2.14 -0.29 -14.08
C LEU A 130 -2.67 -1.71 -14.31
N TYR A 131 -3.30 -1.95 -15.45
CA TYR A 131 -3.78 -3.29 -15.81
C TYR A 131 -2.64 -4.31 -15.91
N TYR A 132 -1.56 -3.98 -16.63
CA TYR A 132 -0.41 -4.89 -16.78
C TYR A 132 0.35 -5.05 -15.46
N HIS A 133 0.54 -3.98 -14.69
CA HIS A 133 1.14 -4.03 -13.37
C HIS A 133 0.33 -4.95 -12.44
N THR A 134 -0.97 -4.78 -12.36
CA THR A 134 -1.85 -5.62 -11.54
C THR A 134 -1.74 -7.09 -11.94
N LYS A 135 -1.78 -7.40 -13.24
CA LYS A 135 -1.59 -8.77 -13.73
C LYS A 135 -0.24 -9.35 -13.33
N HIS A 136 0.83 -8.55 -13.42
CA HIS A 136 2.17 -8.96 -13.01
C HIS A 136 2.22 -9.30 -11.51
N VAL A 137 1.70 -8.41 -10.67
CA VAL A 137 1.66 -8.59 -9.20
C VAL A 137 0.85 -9.83 -8.83
N LEU A 138 -0.35 -10.01 -9.39
CA LEU A 138 -1.18 -11.18 -9.13
C LEU A 138 -0.49 -12.49 -9.55
N ARG A 139 0.18 -12.50 -10.71
CA ARG A 139 0.97 -13.66 -11.15
C ARG A 139 2.11 -13.98 -10.18
N LYS A 140 2.85 -12.97 -9.74
CA LYS A 140 3.95 -13.11 -8.76
C LYS A 140 3.43 -13.71 -7.43
N GLN A 141 2.28 -13.21 -6.94
CA GLN A 141 1.64 -13.71 -5.73
C GLN A 141 1.17 -15.17 -5.87
N THR A 142 0.57 -15.53 -7.01
CA THR A 142 0.13 -16.91 -7.28
C THR A 142 1.32 -17.88 -7.30
N LEU A 143 2.40 -17.49 -7.98
CA LEU A 143 3.63 -18.30 -8.03
C LEU A 143 4.26 -18.47 -6.64
N LYS A 144 4.26 -17.41 -5.81
CA LYS A 144 4.77 -17.47 -4.43
C LYS A 144 3.94 -18.46 -3.60
N LYS A 145 2.61 -18.39 -3.66
CA LYS A 145 1.73 -19.34 -2.96
C LYS A 145 1.96 -20.79 -3.40
N GLN A 146 2.10 -21.03 -4.70
CA GLN A 146 2.36 -22.39 -5.23
C GLN A 146 3.73 -22.94 -4.78
N LYS A 147 4.74 -22.10 -4.60
CA LYS A 147 6.05 -22.51 -4.08
C LYS A 147 5.95 -22.86 -2.59
N GLU A 148 5.27 -22.03 -1.80
CA GLU A 148 5.02 -22.26 -0.38
C GLU A 148 4.26 -23.59 -0.16
N GLU A 149 3.23 -23.88 -0.96
CA GLU A 149 2.47 -25.15 -0.91
C GLU A 149 3.32 -26.37 -1.29
N LYS A 150 4.32 -26.20 -2.15
CA LYS A 150 5.24 -27.29 -2.55
C LYS A 150 6.43 -27.47 -1.61
N GLY A 151 6.54 -26.69 -0.54
CA GLY A 151 7.63 -26.73 0.42
C GLY A 151 8.99 -26.34 -0.16
N ILE A 152 9.01 -25.62 -1.30
CA ILE A 152 10.26 -25.13 -1.92
C ILE A 152 10.60 -23.81 -1.22
N GLN A 153 11.55 -23.86 -0.31
CA GLN A 153 12.10 -22.70 0.36
C GLN A 153 13.14 -22.04 -0.58
N ASP A 154 12.74 -20.96 -1.27
CA ASP A 154 13.70 -20.12 -1.98
C ASP A 154 14.31 -19.13 -0.97
N ASP A 155 15.61 -19.21 -0.74
CA ASP A 155 16.41 -18.15 -0.11
C ASP A 155 16.59 -16.97 -1.11
N ILE A 156 15.50 -16.34 -1.48
CA ILE A 156 15.55 -15.10 -2.25
C ILE A 156 15.22 -13.97 -1.29
N SER A 157 16.26 -13.22 -0.92
CA SER A 157 16.11 -11.90 -0.32
C SER A 157 15.22 -11.07 -1.25
N ASP A 158 14.08 -10.58 -0.72
CA ASP A 158 13.25 -9.58 -1.39
C ASP A 158 14.08 -8.28 -1.53
N ASN A 159 14.93 -8.23 -2.53
CA ASN A 159 15.59 -7.02 -2.98
C ASN A 159 14.73 -6.43 -4.11
N ASP A 160 13.50 -6.07 -3.77
CA ASP A 160 12.62 -5.32 -4.66
C ASP A 160 13.03 -3.85 -4.61
N GLY A 161 13.83 -3.46 -5.59
CA GLY A 161 13.87 -2.07 -6.04
C GLY A 161 15.00 -1.20 -5.50
N GLN A 162 16.21 -1.50 -5.89
CA GLN A 162 17.19 -0.48 -6.28
C GLN A 162 17.75 -0.90 -7.64
N ASP A 163 17.06 -0.50 -8.70
CA ASP A 163 17.70 -0.30 -9.98
C ASP A 163 18.65 0.90 -9.79
N GLU A 164 19.87 0.62 -9.37
CA GLU A 164 20.98 1.55 -9.53
C GLU A 164 21.24 1.64 -11.03
N ASP A 165 20.55 2.57 -11.69
CA ASP A 165 21.03 3.13 -12.95
C ASP A 165 22.36 3.83 -12.66
N SER A 166 23.44 3.05 -12.73
CA SER A 166 24.79 3.57 -12.84
C SER A 166 24.87 4.27 -14.19
N GLU A 167 24.60 5.55 -14.22
CA GLU A 167 25.05 6.46 -15.29
C GLU A 167 26.57 6.33 -15.36
N LYS A 168 27.04 5.52 -16.30
CA LYS A 168 28.41 5.60 -16.78
C LYS A 168 28.51 6.90 -17.56
N GLU A 169 29.11 7.89 -16.92
CA GLU A 169 29.70 9.03 -17.61
C GLU A 169 30.57 8.52 -18.77
N VAL A 170 30.18 8.89 -19.96
CA VAL A 170 31.02 8.74 -21.15
C VAL A 170 31.79 10.04 -21.26
N ASP A 171 32.89 10.10 -20.50
CA ASP A 171 33.94 11.10 -20.74
C ASP A 171 34.75 10.70 -22.00
N ASP A 172 35.10 11.73 -22.72
CA ASP A 172 36.15 11.83 -23.73
C ASP A 172 35.92 11.24 -25.13
N LEU A 173 35.58 12.13 -26.01
CA LEU A 173 36.23 12.21 -27.34
C LEU A 173 36.11 13.61 -27.94
N ASN A 174 36.96 14.52 -27.50
CA ASN A 174 37.31 15.72 -28.27
C ASN A 174 38.80 16.04 -28.05
N SER A 175 39.63 15.31 -28.76
CA SER A 175 40.98 15.76 -29.12
C SER A 175 41.30 15.19 -30.49
N VAL A 176 41.11 15.95 -31.53
CA VAL A 176 41.98 15.92 -32.73
C VAL A 176 41.86 17.28 -33.44
N ASP A 177 42.99 18.00 -33.50
CA ASP A 177 43.51 18.98 -34.47
C ASP A 177 42.57 20.05 -35.05
#